data_6a892a3aabbdb63f9741bc5232d60b15
#
_entry.id   6a892a3aabbdb63f9741bc5232d60b15
#
_cell.length_a   1.000
_cell.length_b   1.000
_cell.length_c   1.000
_cell.angle_alpha   90.00
_cell.angle_beta   90.00
_cell.angle_gamma   90.00
#
_symmetry.space_group_name_H-M   'P 1'
#
loop_
_entity.id
_entity.type
_entity.pdbx_description
1 polymer ?
#
loop_
_entity_poly.entity_id
_entity_poly.type
_entity_poly.pdbx_seq_one_letter_code
_entity_poly.pdbx_strand_id
1 'polypeptide(L)' 'MENLENKLYTTQDVAKILKVHQRTIFRYIKSGKLKATKIGQWRVKKEDLDKLIK' A
#
# COMPACT_ATOMS: atom_id res chain seq x y z
N MET A 1 12.50 -18.11 -1.10
CA MET A 1 11.79 -18.07 0.16
C MET A 1 11.37 -16.68 0.53
N GLU A 2 10.15 -16.53 0.96
CA GLU A 2 9.64 -15.24 1.27
C GLU A 2 10.10 -14.71 2.59
N ASN A 3 10.41 -13.43 2.59
CA ASN A 3 10.78 -12.76 3.81
C ASN A 3 9.56 -12.00 4.32
N LEU A 4 9.05 -12.42 5.46
CA LEU A 4 7.83 -11.83 5.99
C LEU A 4 7.99 -10.35 6.30
N GLU A 5 9.20 -9.91 6.58
CA GLU A 5 9.42 -8.51 6.89
C GLU A 5 9.36 -7.63 5.67
N ASN A 6 9.49 -8.25 4.49
CA ASN A 6 9.46 -7.51 3.23
C ASN A 6 8.17 -7.75 2.47
N LYS A 7 7.12 -8.07 3.21
CA LYS A 7 5.85 -8.32 2.57
C LYS A 7 5.34 -7.08 1.87
N LEU A 8 4.89 -7.26 0.64
CA LEU A 8 4.33 -6.17 -0.15
C LEU A 8 2.85 -6.38 -0.33
N TYR A 9 2.10 -5.30 -0.21
CA TYR A 9 0.66 -5.32 -0.41
C TYR A 9 0.32 -4.65 -1.72
N THR A 10 -0.69 -5.17 -2.41
CA THR A 10 -1.19 -4.52 -3.60
C THR A 10 -2.14 -3.40 -3.18
N THR A 11 -2.51 -2.54 -4.15
CA THR A 11 -3.47 -1.49 -3.83
C THR A 11 -4.81 -2.09 -3.41
N GLN A 12 -5.17 -3.24 -3.98
CA GLN A 12 -6.39 -3.91 -3.58
C GLN A 12 -6.32 -4.36 -2.13
N ASP A 13 -5.17 -4.91 -1.74
CA ASP A 13 -5.00 -5.36 -0.36
C ASP A 13 -5.13 -4.19 0.60
N VAL A 14 -4.47 -3.08 0.27
CA VAL A 14 -4.51 -1.91 1.14
C VAL A 14 -5.92 -1.36 1.24
N ALA A 15 -6.64 -1.35 0.11
CA ALA A 15 -8.01 -0.87 0.10
C ALA A 15 -8.88 -1.70 1.03
N LYS A 16 -8.70 -3.01 1.02
CA LYS A 16 -9.46 -3.89 1.90
C LYS A 16 -9.11 -3.65 3.36
N ILE A 17 -7.84 -3.50 3.64
CA ILE A 17 -7.38 -3.30 5.01
C ILE A 17 -7.94 -1.99 5.57
N LEU A 18 -7.92 -0.94 4.76
CA LEU A 18 -8.38 0.37 5.19
C LEU A 18 -9.88 0.56 4.98
N LYS A 19 -10.53 -0.41 4.33
CA LYS A 19 -11.97 -0.37 4.07
C LYS A 19 -12.37 0.86 3.25
N VAL A 20 -11.60 1.12 2.21
CA VAL A 20 -11.88 2.21 1.28
C VAL A 20 -11.77 1.67 -0.14
N HIS A 21 -12.20 2.49 -1.09
CA HIS A 21 -12.09 2.11 -2.49
C HIS A 21 -10.65 2.15 -2.94
N GLN A 22 -10.33 1.29 -3.91
CA GLN A 22 -8.99 1.25 -4.47
C GLN A 22 -8.61 2.60 -5.07
N ARG A 23 -9.58 3.31 -5.61
CA ARG A 23 -9.35 4.63 -6.16
C ARG A 23 -8.77 5.58 -5.09
N THR A 24 -9.25 5.47 -3.88
CA THR A 24 -8.76 6.28 -2.78
C THR A 24 -7.29 5.99 -2.52
N ILE A 25 -6.89 4.73 -2.64
CA ILE A 25 -5.49 4.35 -2.44
C ILE A 25 -4.62 5.01 -3.51
N PHE A 26 -5.06 5.01 -4.76
CA PHE A 26 -4.31 5.67 -5.82
C PHE A 26 -4.14 7.16 -5.54
N ARG A 27 -5.18 7.78 -5.01
CA ARG A 27 -5.11 9.21 -4.67
C ARG A 27 -4.10 9.45 -3.56
N TYR A 28 -4.05 8.55 -2.58
CA TYR A 28 -3.07 8.66 -1.50
C TYR A 28 -1.65 8.55 -2.04
N ILE A 29 -1.45 7.64 -2.98
CA ILE A 29 -0.13 7.45 -3.58
C ILE A 29 0.26 8.71 -4.36
N LYS A 30 -0.67 9.25 -5.12
CA LYS A 30 -0.41 10.42 -5.93
C LYS A 30 -0.08 11.65 -5.08
N SER A 31 -0.79 11.80 -3.98
CA SER A 31 -0.59 12.97 -3.13
C SER A 31 0.62 12.84 -2.21
N GLY A 32 1.22 11.66 -2.18
CA GLY A 32 2.37 11.42 -1.30
C GLY A 32 1.98 11.00 0.10
N LYS A 33 0.69 10.86 0.36
CA LYS A 33 0.23 10.45 1.67
C LYS A 33 0.62 9.00 1.95
N LEU A 34 0.67 8.17 0.91
CA LEU A 34 1.04 6.77 1.04
C LEU A 34 2.19 6.49 0.10
N LYS A 35 3.29 6.03 0.63
CA LYS A 35 4.43 5.65 -0.18
C LYS A 35 4.20 4.30 -0.83
N ALA A 36 4.55 4.21 -2.11
CA ALA A 36 4.41 2.97 -2.84
C ALA A 36 5.50 2.87 -3.90
N THR A 37 5.81 1.65 -4.28
CA THR A 37 6.82 1.39 -5.28
C THR A 37 6.13 0.74 -6.48
N LYS A 38 6.48 1.19 -7.67
CA LYS A 38 5.92 0.62 -8.87
C LYS A 38 6.80 -0.52 -9.36
N ILE A 39 6.30 -1.72 -9.19
CA ILE A 39 6.97 -2.93 -9.65
C ILE A 39 5.96 -3.69 -10.48
N GLY A 40 5.87 -3.35 -11.76
CA GLY A 40 4.80 -3.85 -12.60
C GLY A 40 3.49 -3.18 -12.26
N GLN A 41 3.13 -3.20 -11.00
CA GLN A 41 1.98 -2.49 -10.47
C GLN A 41 2.38 -1.90 -9.13
N TRP A 42 1.53 -1.03 -8.60
CA TRP A 42 1.85 -0.37 -7.34
C TRP A 42 1.90 -1.37 -6.20
N ARG A 43 2.98 -1.31 -5.41
CA ARG A 43 3.17 -2.17 -4.25
C ARG A 43 3.45 -1.30 -3.05
N VAL A 44 2.87 -1.65 -1.91
CA VAL A 44 3.02 -0.89 -0.67
C VAL A 44 3.68 -1.77 0.37
N LYS A 45 4.74 -1.26 0.97
CA LYS A 45 5.42 -2.00 2.03
C LYS A 45 4.59 -1.97 3.30
N LYS A 46 4.74 -3.02 4.10
CA LYS A 46 3.99 -3.10 5.34
C LYS A 46 4.27 -1.90 6.25
N GLU A 47 5.52 -1.49 6.32
CA GLU A 47 5.85 -0.37 7.19
C GLU A 47 5.19 0.92 6.73
N ASP A 48 5.07 1.11 5.42
CA ASP A 48 4.40 2.30 4.90
C ASP A 48 2.91 2.25 5.21
N LEU A 49 2.33 1.07 5.11
CA LEU A 49 0.92 0.88 5.44
C LEU A 49 0.68 1.16 6.91
N ASP A 50 1.58 0.68 7.76
CA ASP A 50 1.46 0.91 9.19
C ASP A 50 1.49 2.39 9.54
N LYS A 51 2.32 3.15 8.85
CA LYS A 51 2.40 4.59 9.08
C LYS A 51 1.09 5.27 8.73
N LEU A 52 0.43 4.80 7.72
CA LEU A 52 -0.83 5.40 7.30
C LEU A 52 -1.94 5.08 8.29
N ILE A 53 -1.92 3.88 8.84
CA ILE A 53 -2.95 3.44 9.76
C ILE A 53 -2.86 4.16 11.10
N LYS A 54 -1.66 4.47 11.52
CA LYS A 54 -1.49 5.15 12.80
C LYS A 54 -2.06 6.57 12.82
#